data_6a2fbc85c5598225e482ee0da0bc01ae
#
_entry.id   6a2fbc85c5598225e482ee0da0bc01ae
#
_cell.length_a   1.000
_cell.length_b   1.000
_cell.length_c   1.000
_cell.angle_alpha   90.00
_cell.angle_beta   90.00
_cell.angle_gamma   90.00
#
_symmetry.space_group_name_H-M   'P 1'
#
loop_
_entity.id
_entity.type
_entity.pdbx_description
1 polymer ?
#
loop_
_entity_poly.entity_id
_entity_poly.type
_entity_poly.pdbx_seq_one_letter_code
_entity_poly.pdbx_strand_id
1 'polypeptide(L)'
;IDIEDMLTNDIVNSTPGSPVVITADTARGIDFRGALVYISDLEGKITKFNLTNIRTDGTGKALKMYDSTTLFKAGSNQTNGRYMYHSMDATIGQTTNSLWLYAGTGDYERIGNTSNGTDNLMIGIRDPHYPEYRDVAVPKKAADLTKCKNTTKDKTGNKCPTSTDTGWYIKLDKSQKVTAEPTVSSGLVYFPI
;
A
#
# COMPACT_ATOMS: atom_id res chain seq x y z
N ILE A 1 -18.72 -8.71 -8.12
CA ILE A 1 -17.75 -9.50 -7.32
C ILE A 1 -18.09 -9.22 -5.89
N ASP A 2 -18.49 -10.25 -5.17
CA ASP A 2 -18.67 -10.15 -3.73
C ASP A 2 -17.29 -10.24 -3.09
N ILE A 3 -16.85 -9.13 -2.52
CA ILE A 3 -15.52 -9.04 -1.92
C ILE A 3 -15.54 -9.68 -0.52
N GLU A 4 -16.72 -9.90 0.06
CA GLU A 4 -16.86 -10.48 1.40
C GLU A 4 -16.55 -11.97 1.48
N ASP A 5 -16.67 -12.71 0.38
CA ASP A 5 -16.43 -14.17 0.31
C ASP A 5 -14.98 -14.56 -0.04
N MET A 6 -14.07 -13.62 -0.09
CA MET A 6 -12.66 -13.93 -0.33
C MET A 6 -11.96 -14.41 0.94
N LEU A 7 -10.94 -15.22 0.79
CA LEU A 7 -10.15 -15.91 1.83
C LEU A 7 -9.67 -15.03 3.01
N THR A 8 -9.11 -15.63 4.04
CA THR A 8 -8.73 -15.05 5.34
C THR A 8 -7.88 -13.76 5.35
N ASN A 9 -7.45 -13.27 4.20
CA ASN A 9 -6.76 -11.98 4.04
C ASN A 9 -7.63 -10.89 3.43
N ASP A 10 -8.92 -11.13 3.35
CA ASP A 10 -9.89 -10.31 2.64
C ASP A 10 -10.09 -8.90 3.15
N ILE A 11 -10.61 -8.10 2.23
CA ILE A 11 -11.19 -6.80 2.53
C ILE A 11 -12.54 -7.04 3.20
N VAL A 12 -12.57 -6.87 4.50
CA VAL A 12 -13.79 -6.98 5.32
C VAL A 12 -14.41 -5.61 5.61
N ASN A 13 -13.90 -4.56 4.99
CA ASN A 13 -14.33 -3.19 5.23
C ASN A 13 -14.41 -2.39 3.93
N SER A 14 -15.02 -1.21 3.98
CA SER A 14 -15.19 -0.35 2.82
C SER A 14 -13.86 0.04 2.16
N THR A 15 -13.88 0.11 0.83
CA THR A 15 -12.76 0.54 -0.01
C THR A 15 -13.13 1.85 -0.73
N PRO A 16 -12.99 3.00 -0.08
CA PRO A 16 -13.45 4.27 -0.65
C PRO A 16 -12.55 4.78 -1.77
N GLY A 17 -11.27 4.36 -1.79
CA GLY A 17 -10.32 4.75 -2.81
C GLY A 17 -10.41 3.91 -4.09
N SER A 18 -9.96 4.47 -5.21
CA SER A 18 -9.84 3.74 -6.48
C SER A 18 -8.73 2.69 -6.42
N PRO A 19 -8.88 1.54 -7.08
CA PRO A 19 -7.82 0.54 -7.18
C PRO A 19 -6.67 1.03 -8.05
N VAL A 20 -5.47 0.60 -7.72
CA VAL A 20 -4.29 0.71 -8.59
C VAL A 20 -4.21 -0.56 -9.43
N VAL A 21 -4.23 -0.41 -10.75
CA VAL A 21 -4.18 -1.53 -11.70
C VAL A 21 -2.85 -1.51 -12.45
N ILE A 22 -2.06 -2.54 -12.29
CA ILE A 22 -0.75 -2.67 -12.94
C ILE A 22 -0.76 -3.88 -13.85
N THR A 23 -0.51 -3.64 -15.14
CA THR A 23 -0.23 -4.71 -16.10
C THR A 23 1.27 -5.02 -16.06
N ALA A 24 1.64 -6.24 -15.71
CA ALA A 24 3.03 -6.63 -15.43
C ALA A 24 3.97 -6.53 -16.67
N ASP A 25 3.42 -6.44 -17.82
CA ASP A 25 4.04 -6.50 -19.15
C ASP A 25 4.13 -5.16 -19.89
N THR A 26 3.65 -4.07 -19.28
CA THR A 26 3.63 -2.73 -19.92
C THR A 26 4.99 -2.18 -20.29
N ALA A 27 6.07 -2.71 -19.77
CA ALA A 27 7.39 -2.11 -19.95
C ALA A 27 8.17 -2.63 -21.17
N ARG A 28 7.80 -3.74 -21.86
CA ARG A 28 8.68 -4.39 -22.82
C ARG A 28 8.02 -5.13 -23.98
N GLY A 29 6.78 -4.85 -24.34
CA GLY A 29 6.14 -5.51 -25.49
C GLY A 29 5.91 -7.03 -25.32
N ILE A 30 5.76 -7.47 -24.10
CA ILE A 30 5.41 -8.84 -23.74
C ILE A 30 3.90 -9.03 -23.91
N ASP A 31 3.45 -10.23 -24.23
CA ASP A 31 2.03 -10.54 -24.35
C ASP A 31 1.25 -10.16 -23.10
N PHE A 32 0.11 -9.52 -23.28
CA PHE A 32 -0.77 -9.13 -22.18
C PHE A 32 -1.19 -10.37 -21.37
N ARG A 33 -0.80 -10.41 -20.11
CA ARG A 33 -1.05 -11.51 -19.18
C ARG A 33 -2.11 -11.20 -18.14
N GLY A 34 -2.79 -10.05 -18.26
CA GLY A 34 -3.74 -9.56 -17.29
C GLY A 34 -3.12 -8.51 -16.37
N ALA A 35 -3.64 -8.38 -15.17
CA ALA A 35 -3.25 -7.32 -14.25
C ALA A 35 -3.06 -7.82 -12.82
N LEU A 36 -2.25 -7.07 -12.05
CA LEU A 36 -2.26 -7.08 -10.60
C LEU A 36 -3.03 -5.86 -10.13
N VAL A 37 -3.95 -6.05 -9.22
CA VAL A 37 -4.79 -4.97 -8.68
C VAL A 37 -4.49 -4.80 -7.21
N TYR A 38 -4.32 -3.55 -6.78
CA TYR A 38 -4.02 -3.21 -5.39
C TYR A 38 -5.12 -2.30 -4.87
N ILE A 39 -5.66 -2.63 -3.71
CA ILE A 39 -6.76 -1.89 -3.08
C ILE A 39 -6.38 -1.60 -1.64
N SER A 40 -6.67 -0.39 -1.18
CA SER A 40 -6.63 -0.02 0.24
C SER A 40 -8.04 0.02 0.82
N ASP A 41 -8.17 -0.26 2.11
CA ASP A 41 -9.45 -0.27 2.82
C ASP A 41 -9.43 0.57 4.11
N LEU A 42 -10.59 0.74 4.70
CA LEU A 42 -10.72 1.48 5.97
C LEU A 42 -10.12 0.74 7.17
N GLU A 43 -9.79 -0.53 7.07
CA GLU A 43 -8.97 -1.21 8.07
C GLU A 43 -7.46 -0.90 7.95
N GLY A 44 -7.09 -0.06 6.97
CA GLY A 44 -5.70 0.29 6.71
C GLY A 44 -4.91 -0.87 6.14
N LYS A 45 -5.55 -1.76 5.40
CA LYS A 45 -4.89 -2.84 4.66
C LYS A 45 -4.60 -2.40 3.24
N ILE A 46 -3.53 -2.95 2.68
CA ILE A 46 -3.25 -2.93 1.24
C ILE A 46 -3.30 -4.39 0.77
N THR A 47 -4.27 -4.71 -0.05
CA THR A 47 -4.51 -6.05 -0.58
C THR A 47 -4.21 -6.09 -2.07
N LYS A 48 -3.50 -7.14 -2.49
CA LYS A 48 -3.15 -7.43 -3.89
C LYS A 48 -4.05 -8.54 -4.41
N PHE A 49 -4.59 -8.36 -5.60
CA PHE A 49 -5.41 -9.35 -6.31
C PHE A 49 -4.75 -9.81 -7.60
N ASN A 50 -4.93 -11.07 -7.89
CA ASN A 50 -4.49 -11.70 -9.13
C ASN A 50 -5.59 -11.65 -10.20
N LEU A 51 -5.43 -10.78 -11.19
CA LEU A 51 -6.24 -10.79 -12.42
C LEU A 51 -5.40 -11.22 -13.62
N THR A 52 -4.37 -12.03 -13.40
CA THR A 52 -3.55 -12.57 -14.49
C THR A 52 -4.10 -13.89 -15.00
N ASN A 53 -3.73 -14.26 -16.20
CA ASN A 53 -4.01 -15.59 -16.77
C ASN A 53 -2.96 -16.64 -16.37
N ILE A 54 -1.99 -16.30 -15.55
CA ILE A 54 -0.96 -17.21 -15.03
C ILE A 54 -1.61 -18.18 -14.05
N ARG A 55 -1.34 -19.48 -14.24
CA ARG A 55 -1.98 -20.56 -13.47
C ARG A 55 -1.09 -21.15 -12.37
N THR A 56 0.19 -20.82 -12.38
CA THR A 56 1.15 -21.25 -11.35
C THR A 56 2.09 -20.09 -11.05
N ASP A 57 2.45 -19.91 -9.79
CA ASP A 57 3.52 -18.99 -9.42
C ASP A 57 4.91 -19.61 -9.72
N GLY A 58 5.96 -18.80 -9.58
CA GLY A 58 7.33 -19.25 -9.80
C GLY A 58 7.82 -20.37 -8.85
N THR A 59 7.02 -20.78 -7.86
CA THR A 59 7.29 -21.91 -6.97
C THR A 59 6.52 -23.17 -7.36
N GLY A 60 5.66 -23.09 -8.38
CA GLY A 60 4.79 -24.17 -8.82
C GLY A 60 3.45 -24.26 -8.08
N LYS A 61 3.14 -23.32 -7.19
CA LYS A 61 1.83 -23.23 -6.54
C LYS A 61 0.76 -22.87 -7.57
N ALA A 62 -0.36 -23.58 -7.55
CA ALA A 62 -1.50 -23.26 -8.40
C ALA A 62 -2.10 -21.90 -8.03
N LEU A 63 -2.35 -21.08 -9.05
CA LEU A 63 -2.97 -19.76 -8.92
C LEU A 63 -4.36 -19.77 -9.56
N LYS A 64 -5.26 -19.03 -8.97
CA LYS A 64 -6.58 -18.77 -9.50
C LYS A 64 -6.75 -17.29 -9.80
N MET A 65 -7.64 -16.99 -10.73
CA MET A 65 -8.11 -15.62 -10.90
C MET A 65 -8.83 -15.18 -9.63
N TYR A 66 -8.56 -13.97 -9.20
CA TYR A 66 -9.05 -13.36 -7.95
C TYR A 66 -8.41 -13.88 -6.66
N ASP A 67 -7.37 -14.73 -6.71
CA ASP A 67 -6.55 -14.95 -5.52
C ASP A 67 -6.10 -13.61 -4.94
N SER A 68 -6.15 -13.49 -3.63
CA SER A 68 -5.80 -12.26 -2.93
C SER A 68 -4.76 -12.48 -1.83
N THR A 69 -3.98 -11.46 -1.56
CA THR A 69 -3.00 -11.46 -0.46
C THR A 69 -2.83 -10.07 0.11
N THR A 70 -2.78 -9.95 1.43
CA THR A 70 -2.52 -8.67 2.08
C THR A 70 -1.02 -8.41 2.15
N LEU A 71 -0.61 -7.26 1.62
CA LEU A 71 0.80 -6.81 1.66
C LEU A 71 1.13 -6.07 2.96
N PHE A 72 0.19 -5.26 3.44
CA PHE A 72 0.42 -4.34 4.55
C PHE A 72 -0.83 -4.16 5.41
N LYS A 73 -0.61 -3.91 6.71
CA LYS A 73 -1.64 -3.54 7.68
C LYS A 73 -1.16 -2.35 8.52
N ALA A 74 -1.83 -1.21 8.45
CA ALA A 74 -1.54 -0.03 9.26
C ALA A 74 -1.90 -0.21 10.75
N GLY A 75 -2.65 -1.25 11.07
CA GLY A 75 -3.18 -1.49 12.42
C GLY A 75 -4.27 -0.49 12.78
N SER A 76 -5.14 -0.18 11.82
CA SER A 76 -6.28 0.69 12.04
C SER A 76 -7.29 0.08 13.02
N ASN A 77 -7.92 0.92 13.81
CA ASN A 77 -9.06 0.59 14.66
C ASN A 77 -9.86 1.85 14.97
N GLN A 78 -11.03 1.69 15.60
CA GLN A 78 -11.93 2.81 15.93
C GLN A 78 -11.27 3.89 16.82
N THR A 79 -10.27 3.50 17.61
CA THR A 79 -9.60 4.43 18.52
C THR A 79 -8.53 5.24 17.83
N ASN A 80 -7.72 4.59 16.95
CA ASN A 80 -6.59 5.26 16.31
C ASN A 80 -6.91 5.91 14.96
N GLY A 81 -8.00 5.54 14.30
CA GLY A 81 -8.45 6.18 13.06
C GLY A 81 -7.44 6.15 11.90
N ARG A 82 -6.58 5.12 11.83
CA ARG A 82 -5.61 4.95 10.73
C ARG A 82 -6.27 4.37 9.48
N TYR A 83 -7.39 4.94 9.10
CA TYR A 83 -8.15 4.55 7.92
C TYR A 83 -7.46 5.02 6.64
N MET A 84 -7.58 4.27 5.56
CA MET A 84 -7.14 4.68 4.23
C MET A 84 -8.33 5.06 3.37
N TYR A 85 -8.66 6.35 3.34
CA TYR A 85 -9.81 6.89 2.58
C TYR A 85 -9.49 7.17 1.12
N HIS A 86 -8.24 7.44 0.82
CA HIS A 86 -7.83 7.90 -0.50
C HIS A 86 -7.17 6.79 -1.29
N SER A 87 -7.25 6.90 -2.60
CA SER A 87 -6.54 6.03 -3.53
C SER A 87 -5.04 6.03 -3.23
N MET A 88 -4.39 4.95 -3.59
CA MET A 88 -2.93 4.85 -3.60
C MET A 88 -2.39 5.37 -4.92
N ASP A 89 -1.14 5.79 -4.92
CA ASP A 89 -0.35 5.94 -6.15
C ASP A 89 0.76 4.88 -6.20
N ALA A 90 1.29 4.63 -7.39
CA ALA A 90 2.28 3.60 -7.61
C ALA A 90 3.37 4.02 -8.59
N THR A 91 4.56 3.48 -8.40
CA THR A 91 5.64 3.63 -9.38
C THR A 91 6.45 2.36 -9.52
N ILE A 92 6.98 2.14 -10.71
CA ILE A 92 7.93 1.06 -11.00
C ILE A 92 9.32 1.68 -11.10
N GLY A 93 10.24 1.21 -10.27
CA GLY A 93 11.63 1.64 -10.29
C GLY A 93 12.31 1.20 -11.59
N GLN A 94 12.82 2.16 -12.37
CA GLN A 94 13.39 1.90 -13.69
C GLN A 94 14.59 0.93 -13.66
N THR A 95 15.42 1.02 -12.62
CA THR A 95 16.63 0.20 -12.48
C THR A 95 16.40 -1.11 -11.74
N THR A 96 15.45 -1.13 -10.83
CA THR A 96 15.21 -2.28 -9.93
C THR A 96 14.03 -3.14 -10.33
N ASN A 97 13.23 -2.68 -11.30
CA ASN A 97 11.95 -3.30 -11.69
C ASN A 97 11.05 -3.63 -10.47
N SER A 98 11.13 -2.81 -9.44
CA SER A 98 10.37 -2.98 -8.20
C SER A 98 9.14 -2.08 -8.22
N LEU A 99 7.99 -2.63 -7.91
CA LEU A 99 6.77 -1.86 -7.73
C LEU A 99 6.69 -1.31 -6.30
N TRP A 100 6.52 -0.02 -6.20
CA TRP A 100 6.25 0.70 -4.97
C TRP A 100 4.84 1.25 -4.97
N LEU A 101 4.15 1.08 -3.86
CA LEU A 101 2.82 1.61 -3.59
C LEU A 101 2.93 2.67 -2.50
N TYR A 102 2.20 3.76 -2.66
CA TYR A 102 2.20 4.88 -1.71
C TYR A 102 0.78 5.11 -1.22
N ALA A 103 0.62 5.16 0.09
CA ALA A 103 -0.66 5.34 0.74
C ALA A 103 -0.52 6.26 1.96
N GLY A 104 -1.61 6.90 2.32
CA GLY A 104 -1.70 7.70 3.53
C GLY A 104 -2.83 7.29 4.43
N THR A 105 -2.68 7.50 5.73
CA THR A 105 -3.75 7.28 6.69
C THR A 105 -4.32 8.58 7.24
N GLY A 106 -5.60 8.54 7.60
CA GLY A 106 -6.29 9.65 8.25
C GLY A 106 -7.79 9.41 8.31
N ASP A 107 -8.41 9.76 9.41
CA ASP A 107 -9.86 9.72 9.54
C ASP A 107 -10.45 10.97 8.88
N TYR A 108 -10.85 10.82 7.63
CA TYR A 108 -11.39 11.92 6.84
C TYR A 108 -12.77 12.38 7.34
N GLU A 109 -13.59 11.49 7.87
CA GLU A 109 -14.91 11.86 8.42
C GLU A 109 -14.80 12.73 9.66
N ARG A 110 -13.69 12.60 10.40
CA ARG A 110 -13.38 13.40 11.59
C ARG A 110 -12.18 14.30 11.37
N ILE A 111 -12.14 15.00 10.22
CA ILE A 111 -11.00 15.81 9.81
C ILE A 111 -10.72 16.96 10.81
N GLY A 112 -11.77 17.52 11.42
CA GLY A 112 -11.65 18.57 12.44
C GLY A 112 -11.22 18.06 13.81
N ASN A 113 -11.15 16.76 14.04
CA ASN A 113 -10.74 16.22 15.34
C ASN A 113 -9.22 16.23 15.47
N THR A 114 -8.72 17.20 16.23
CA THR A 114 -7.28 17.39 16.49
C THR A 114 -6.83 16.78 17.83
N SER A 115 -7.76 16.28 18.64
CA SER A 115 -7.48 15.84 20.02
C SER A 115 -7.01 14.39 20.12
N ASN A 116 -7.23 13.59 19.09
CA ASN A 116 -6.84 12.19 19.11
C ASN A 116 -5.34 12.03 18.91
N GLY A 117 -4.67 11.44 19.85
CA GLY A 117 -3.25 11.08 19.78
C GLY A 117 -2.91 10.04 18.70
N THR A 118 -3.66 10.03 17.61
CA THR A 118 -3.45 9.12 16.48
C THR A 118 -2.25 9.55 15.68
N ASP A 119 -1.32 8.65 15.57
CA ASP A 119 -0.13 8.81 14.74
C ASP A 119 -0.45 8.32 13.33
N ASN A 120 -0.98 9.20 12.50
CA ASN A 120 -1.18 8.91 11.08
C ASN A 120 0.14 8.73 10.35
N LEU A 121 0.09 8.06 9.23
CA LEU A 121 1.26 7.61 8.49
C LEU A 121 1.19 8.02 7.02
N MET A 122 2.30 8.47 6.47
CA MET A 122 2.62 8.36 5.05
C MET A 122 3.44 7.10 4.87
N ILE A 123 3.10 6.29 3.88
CA ILE A 123 3.63 4.93 3.72
C ILE A 123 4.10 4.74 2.28
N GLY A 124 5.27 4.17 2.12
CA GLY A 124 5.72 3.58 0.87
C GLY A 124 6.04 2.10 1.10
N ILE A 125 5.44 1.21 0.33
CA ILE A 125 5.66 -0.22 0.46
C ILE A 125 6.01 -0.84 -0.88
N ARG A 126 7.02 -1.71 -0.88
CA ARG A 126 7.42 -2.46 -2.06
C ARG A 126 6.67 -3.78 -2.12
N ASP A 127 6.10 -4.11 -3.28
CA ASP A 127 5.64 -5.46 -3.54
C ASP A 127 6.86 -6.39 -3.69
N PRO A 128 7.04 -7.37 -2.79
CA PRO A 128 8.23 -8.22 -2.79
C PRO A 128 8.28 -9.18 -4.00
N HIS A 129 7.15 -9.39 -4.68
CA HIS A 129 7.00 -10.40 -5.71
C HIS A 129 6.67 -9.83 -7.09
N TYR A 130 6.51 -8.51 -7.21
CA TYR A 130 6.28 -7.90 -8.54
C TYR A 130 7.43 -8.27 -9.50
N PRO A 131 7.14 -8.63 -10.75
CA PRO A 131 5.84 -8.58 -11.47
C PRO A 131 4.93 -9.83 -11.33
N GLU A 132 5.27 -10.75 -10.47
CA GLU A 132 4.50 -11.96 -10.27
C GLU A 132 3.46 -11.80 -9.15
N TYR A 133 2.35 -12.54 -9.26
CA TYR A 133 1.49 -12.77 -8.12
C TYR A 133 2.08 -13.92 -7.28
N ARG A 134 2.27 -13.66 -6.00
CA ARG A 134 2.54 -14.67 -4.97
C ARG A 134 1.89 -14.23 -3.68
N ASP A 135 1.50 -15.19 -2.87
CA ASP A 135 0.99 -14.91 -1.53
C ASP A 135 2.08 -14.36 -0.62
N VAL A 136 1.68 -13.44 0.22
CA VAL A 136 2.50 -12.93 1.32
C VAL A 136 2.04 -13.61 2.61
N ALA A 137 2.83 -14.52 3.12
CA ALA A 137 2.47 -15.33 4.29
C ALA A 137 2.21 -14.46 5.55
N VAL A 138 2.96 -13.37 5.69
CA VAL A 138 2.81 -12.44 6.82
C VAL A 138 2.81 -11.00 6.28
N PRO A 139 1.64 -10.32 6.33
CA PRO A 139 1.55 -8.92 5.93
C PRO A 139 2.47 -8.03 6.77
N LYS A 140 3.14 -7.08 6.14
CA LYS A 140 3.96 -6.10 6.87
C LYS A 140 3.09 -5.17 7.71
N LYS A 141 3.65 -4.72 8.82
CA LYS A 141 3.09 -3.67 9.69
C LYS A 141 4.02 -2.47 9.71
N ALA A 142 3.56 -1.34 10.24
CA ALA A 142 4.41 -0.16 10.37
C ALA A 142 5.72 -0.45 11.15
N ALA A 143 5.68 -1.33 12.15
CA ALA A 143 6.87 -1.72 12.91
C ALA A 143 7.92 -2.49 12.09
N ASP A 144 7.53 -3.09 10.97
CA ASP A 144 8.41 -3.84 10.07
C ASP A 144 9.03 -2.96 8.98
N LEU A 145 8.64 -1.68 8.93
CA LEU A 145 9.09 -0.72 7.94
C LEU A 145 10.15 0.22 8.52
N THR A 146 10.98 0.77 7.66
CA THR A 146 11.96 1.79 8.05
C THR A 146 11.27 3.10 8.38
N LYS A 147 11.44 3.58 9.62
CA LYS A 147 10.96 4.90 10.03
C LYS A 147 11.82 5.98 9.39
N CYS A 148 11.23 6.81 8.56
CA CYS A 148 11.88 7.95 7.94
C CYS A 148 11.68 9.23 8.75
N LYS A 149 12.62 10.15 8.66
CA LYS A 149 12.52 11.44 9.35
C LYS A 149 11.38 12.28 8.79
N ASN A 150 10.54 12.77 9.66
CA ASN A 150 9.74 13.95 9.37
C ASN A 150 10.65 15.19 9.59
N THR A 151 11.06 15.83 8.52
CA THR A 151 12.07 16.92 8.55
C THR A 151 11.63 18.16 9.34
N THR A 152 10.34 18.32 9.62
CA THR A 152 9.81 19.49 10.30
C THR A 152 9.81 19.36 11.82
N LYS A 153 9.55 18.19 12.39
CA LYS A 153 9.43 18.05 13.85
C LYS A 153 10.09 16.80 14.43
N ASP A 154 9.98 15.65 13.78
CA ASP A 154 10.64 14.42 14.23
C ASP A 154 11.98 14.23 13.52
N LYS A 155 13.04 14.70 14.17
CA LYS A 155 14.41 14.52 13.65
C LYS A 155 14.96 13.11 13.90
N THR A 156 14.19 12.23 14.57
CA THR A 156 14.56 10.84 14.81
C THR A 156 14.13 9.97 13.64
N GLY A 157 15.02 9.22 13.08
CA GLY A 157 14.75 8.35 11.95
C GLY A 157 15.87 8.41 10.92
N ASN A 158 15.80 7.54 9.95
CA ASN A 158 16.80 7.44 8.90
C ASN A 158 16.51 8.39 7.73
N LYS A 159 17.54 8.73 6.97
CA LYS A 159 17.31 9.26 5.63
C LYS A 159 16.71 8.13 4.80
N CYS A 160 15.53 8.32 4.27
CA CYS A 160 14.79 7.29 3.55
C CYS A 160 14.34 7.76 2.17
N PRO A 161 13.95 6.81 1.34
CA PRO A 161 14.28 5.37 1.42
C PRO A 161 15.71 5.08 0.94
N THR A 162 16.23 3.90 1.31
CA THR A 162 17.45 3.35 0.75
C THR A 162 17.11 2.24 -0.26
N SER A 163 18.07 1.84 -1.09
CA SER A 163 17.86 0.77 -2.09
C SER A 163 17.54 -0.60 -1.49
N THR A 164 17.84 -0.81 -0.22
CA THR A 164 17.60 -2.06 0.49
C THR A 164 16.27 -2.09 1.24
N ASP A 165 15.61 -0.95 1.39
CA ASP A 165 14.33 -0.88 2.11
C ASP A 165 13.24 -1.66 1.36
N THR A 166 12.45 -2.40 2.12
CA THR A 166 11.26 -3.11 1.61
C THR A 166 9.98 -2.32 1.86
N GLY A 167 10.09 -1.22 2.57
CA GLY A 167 9.04 -0.27 2.86
C GLY A 167 9.51 0.75 3.89
N TRP A 168 8.83 1.87 3.93
CA TRP A 168 9.12 2.97 4.83
C TRP A 168 7.83 3.66 5.29
N TYR A 169 7.90 4.37 6.38
CA TYR A 169 6.84 5.26 6.81
C TYR A 169 7.38 6.55 7.41
N ILE A 170 6.59 7.60 7.28
CA ILE A 170 6.76 8.86 8.02
C ILE A 170 5.55 8.99 8.94
N LYS A 171 5.84 9.18 10.23
CA LYS A 171 4.81 9.48 11.22
C LYS A 171 4.43 10.95 11.13
N LEU A 172 3.14 11.21 10.99
CA LEU A 172 2.59 12.55 11.02
C LEU A 172 2.42 13.04 12.45
N ASP A 173 2.34 14.34 12.63
CA ASP A 173 1.99 14.92 13.92
C ASP A 173 0.54 14.57 14.31
N LYS A 174 0.24 14.64 15.60
CA LYS A 174 -1.02 14.13 16.17
C LYS A 174 -2.30 14.62 15.52
N SER A 175 -2.30 15.84 14.96
CA SER A 175 -3.47 16.42 14.30
C SER A 175 -3.46 16.29 12.78
N GLN A 176 -2.34 15.87 12.21
CA GLN A 176 -2.19 15.77 10.76
C GLN A 176 -2.78 14.47 10.22
N LYS A 177 -3.34 14.57 9.03
CA LYS A 177 -3.95 13.47 8.29
C LYS A 177 -3.58 13.61 6.84
N VAL A 178 -3.47 12.50 6.12
CA VAL A 178 -3.41 12.54 4.66
C VAL A 178 -4.82 12.83 4.16
N THR A 179 -4.99 13.90 3.39
CA THR A 179 -6.29 14.46 3.02
C THR A 179 -6.65 14.26 1.56
N ALA A 180 -5.75 13.71 0.76
CA ALA A 180 -5.99 13.34 -0.63
C ALA A 180 -5.02 12.24 -1.08
N GLU A 181 -5.20 11.78 -2.30
CA GLU A 181 -4.33 10.80 -2.95
C GLU A 181 -2.88 11.29 -3.00
N PRO A 182 -1.89 10.45 -2.64
CA PRO A 182 -0.50 10.76 -2.90
C PRO A 182 -0.23 10.83 -4.40
N THR A 183 0.78 11.58 -4.78
CA THR A 183 1.18 11.69 -6.19
C THR A 183 2.67 11.47 -6.33
N VAL A 184 3.06 10.57 -7.24
CA VAL A 184 4.45 10.30 -7.57
C VAL A 184 4.85 11.05 -8.83
N SER A 185 5.90 11.85 -8.75
CA SER A 185 6.46 12.54 -9.90
C SER A 185 7.96 12.70 -9.77
N SER A 186 8.68 12.37 -10.83
CA SER A 186 10.15 12.59 -10.93
C SER A 186 10.95 12.05 -9.73
N GLY A 187 10.56 10.89 -9.21
CA GLY A 187 11.23 10.26 -8.06
C GLY A 187 10.89 10.86 -6.70
N LEU A 188 9.93 11.76 -6.65
CA LEU A 188 9.38 12.32 -5.42
C LEU A 188 7.94 11.84 -5.20
N VAL A 189 7.55 11.71 -3.96
CA VAL A 189 6.17 11.40 -3.56
C VAL A 189 5.62 12.57 -2.77
N TYR A 190 4.49 13.09 -3.20
CA TYR A 190 3.79 14.21 -2.58
C TYR A 190 2.57 13.65 -1.83
N PHE A 191 2.45 14.01 -0.57
CA PHE A 191 1.30 13.67 0.26
C PHE A 191 0.59 14.96 0.68
N PRO A 192 -0.66 15.18 0.28
CA PRO A 192 -1.48 16.26 0.83
C PRO A 192 -1.83 15.97 2.29
N ILE A 193 -1.54 16.90 3.20
CA ILE A 193 -1.79 16.79 4.65
C ILE A 193 -2.46 18.05 5.20
#